data_c58148b47af2ca6db8614ac3732f47cf
#
_entry.id   c58148b47af2ca6db8614ac3732f47cf
#
_cell.length_a   1.000
_cell.length_b   1.000
_cell.length_c   1.000
_cell.angle_alpha   90.00
_cell.angle_beta   90.00
_cell.angle_gamma   90.00
#
_symmetry.space_group_name_H-M   'P 1'
#
loop_
_entity.id
_entity.type
_entity.pdbx_description
1 polymer ?
#
loop_
_entity_poly.entity_id
_entity_poly.type
_entity_poly.pdbx_seq_one_letter_code
_entity_poly.pdbx_strand_id
1 'polypeptide(L)'
;VLGGTAAVLSSTMPPFRDSVGDHNDTEKITGEYLVELSAAQDDTLLIFGSSELCTTYIPTHPANFFAGKRAGFQVDLIGRGSCQSLIHAIELAASGDSLRGEKVVLITSPQSFVPEGIAPDLFMANFSAQQYLDLLNDPELSDEVKQYLSGRIAELLVAYRELPDAAEVDPAIQVLAAHEQSPSLLS
;
A
#
# COMPACT_ATOMS: atom_id res chain seq x y z
N VAL A 1 23.58 7.70 -9.87
CA VAL A 1 23.52 8.09 -8.45
C VAL A 1 22.48 7.23 -7.70
N LEU A 2 21.36 6.87 -8.31
CA LEU A 2 20.32 6.00 -7.72
C LEU A 2 20.80 4.57 -7.39
N GLY A 3 21.68 3.99 -8.22
CA GLY A 3 22.21 2.64 -8.01
C GLY A 3 23.05 2.48 -6.71
N GLY A 4 23.70 3.53 -6.25
CA GLY A 4 24.50 3.50 -5.02
C GLY A 4 23.62 3.42 -3.76
N THR A 5 22.50 4.13 -3.74
CA THR A 5 21.58 4.15 -2.60
C THR A 5 20.83 2.81 -2.46
N ALA A 6 20.43 2.22 -3.58
CA ALA A 6 19.80 0.90 -3.61
C ALA A 6 20.74 -0.19 -3.05
N ALA A 7 22.00 -0.18 -3.47
CA ALA A 7 23.02 -1.14 -3.00
C ALA A 7 23.29 -0.99 -1.49
N VAL A 8 23.31 0.25 -0.96
CA VAL A 8 23.51 0.49 0.48
C VAL A 8 22.30 0.02 1.27
N LEU A 9 21.07 0.31 0.84
CA LEU A 9 19.86 -0.15 1.51
C LEU A 9 19.80 -1.68 1.50
N SER A 10 20.06 -2.34 0.37
CA SER A 10 20.02 -3.80 0.30
C SER A 10 21.12 -4.48 1.14
N SER A 11 22.28 -3.81 1.34
CA SER A 11 23.38 -4.35 2.14
C SER A 11 23.20 -4.15 3.65
N THR A 12 22.39 -3.19 4.06
CA THR A 12 22.13 -2.88 5.48
C THR A 12 20.84 -3.49 6.03
N MET A 13 19.99 -4.02 5.15
CA MET A 13 18.74 -4.65 5.54
C MET A 13 18.94 -6.12 5.93
N PRO A 14 18.18 -6.63 6.89
CA PRO A 14 18.19 -8.05 7.17
C PRO A 14 17.81 -8.83 5.91
N PRO A 15 18.38 -10.03 5.71
CA PRO A 15 18.15 -10.84 4.50
C PRO A 15 16.71 -11.33 4.38
N PHE A 16 15.90 -11.12 5.38
CA PHE A 16 14.50 -11.49 5.43
C PHE A 16 13.67 -10.30 5.92
N ARG A 17 12.65 -9.96 5.16
CA ARG A 17 11.68 -8.90 5.47
C ARG A 17 10.31 -9.52 5.61
N ASP A 18 9.81 -9.57 6.82
CA ASP A 18 8.51 -10.16 7.15
C ASP A 18 7.35 -9.17 7.03
N SER A 19 7.64 -7.86 7.02
CA SER A 19 6.64 -6.82 6.78
C SER A 19 7.27 -5.55 6.24
N VAL A 20 6.78 -5.04 5.13
CA VAL A 20 7.27 -3.81 4.46
C VAL A 20 6.26 -2.67 4.56
N GLY A 21 5.00 -2.96 4.92
CA GLY A 21 3.91 -1.99 4.94
C GLY A 21 3.62 -1.37 6.31
N ASP A 22 4.37 -1.73 7.35
CA ASP A 22 4.14 -1.24 8.72
C ASP A 22 5.01 -0.02 9.03
N HIS A 23 4.75 1.09 8.34
CA HIS A 23 5.53 2.30 8.41
C HIS A 23 4.67 3.56 8.48
N ASN A 24 5.22 4.66 8.99
CA ASN A 24 4.63 6.00 8.92
C ASN A 24 4.77 6.59 7.51
N ASP A 25 4.33 7.82 7.26
CA ASP A 25 4.29 8.42 5.92
C ASP A 25 5.66 8.47 5.22
N THR A 26 6.72 8.83 5.91
CA THR A 26 8.09 8.82 5.36
C THR A 26 8.55 7.39 5.05
N GLU A 27 8.19 6.47 5.90
CA GLU A 27 8.56 5.06 5.80
C GLU A 27 7.72 4.32 4.75
N LYS A 28 6.47 4.76 4.48
CA LYS A 28 5.63 4.19 3.40
C LYS A 28 6.29 4.32 2.03
N ILE A 29 6.91 5.45 1.72
CA ILE A 29 7.68 5.65 0.49
C ILE A 29 8.89 4.70 0.45
N THR A 30 9.56 4.53 1.58
CA THR A 30 10.66 3.55 1.71
C THR A 30 10.12 2.13 1.55
N GLY A 31 8.94 1.84 2.11
CA GLY A 31 8.23 0.56 1.97
C GLY A 31 7.93 0.23 0.52
N GLU A 32 7.40 1.17 -0.24
CA GLU A 32 7.14 1.03 -1.67
C GLU A 32 8.42 0.67 -2.44
N TYR A 33 9.49 1.41 -2.24
CA TYR A 33 10.79 1.08 -2.84
C TYR A 33 11.28 -0.34 -2.48
N LEU A 34 11.02 -0.81 -1.27
CA LEU A 34 11.34 -2.19 -0.86
C LEU A 34 10.46 -3.23 -1.56
N VAL A 35 9.20 -2.91 -1.82
CA VAL A 35 8.29 -3.75 -2.62
C VAL A 35 8.86 -3.90 -4.04
N GLU A 36 9.27 -2.79 -4.67
CA GLU A 36 9.88 -2.81 -6.00
C GLU A 36 11.17 -3.66 -6.04
N LEU A 37 12.03 -3.51 -5.03
CA LEU A 37 13.25 -4.33 -4.93
C LEU A 37 12.95 -5.83 -4.74
N SER A 38 11.88 -6.15 -4.03
CA SER A 38 11.46 -7.54 -3.80
C SER A 38 10.80 -8.13 -5.05
N ALA A 39 10.00 -7.33 -5.76
CA ALA A 39 9.39 -7.71 -7.04
C ALA A 39 10.45 -8.04 -8.10
N ALA A 40 11.58 -7.35 -8.09
CA ALA A 40 12.68 -7.60 -9.02
C ALA A 40 13.46 -8.92 -8.77
N GLN A 41 13.05 -9.73 -7.79
CA GLN A 41 13.71 -10.99 -7.45
C GLN A 41 12.87 -12.18 -7.90
N ASP A 42 13.38 -12.99 -8.82
CA ASP A 42 12.69 -14.12 -9.46
C ASP A 42 12.11 -15.16 -8.48
N ASP A 43 12.62 -15.19 -7.25
CA ASP A 43 12.23 -16.19 -6.25
C ASP A 43 11.45 -15.60 -5.06
N THR A 44 10.89 -14.42 -5.21
CA THR A 44 10.12 -13.74 -4.16
C THR A 44 8.63 -13.66 -4.50
N LEU A 45 7.79 -14.09 -3.57
CA LEU A 45 6.34 -13.94 -3.63
C LEU A 45 5.91 -12.83 -2.69
N LEU A 46 5.28 -11.78 -3.24
CA LEU A 46 4.74 -10.69 -2.46
C LEU A 46 3.34 -11.06 -1.95
N ILE A 47 3.11 -10.85 -0.66
CA ILE A 47 1.83 -11.13 0.00
C ILE A 47 1.32 -9.83 0.63
N PHE A 48 0.26 -9.28 0.05
CA PHE A 48 -0.43 -8.10 0.57
C PHE A 48 -1.57 -8.54 1.50
N GLY A 49 -1.70 -7.87 2.63
CA GLY A 49 -2.72 -8.21 3.62
C GLY A 49 -2.88 -7.12 4.69
N SER A 50 -3.40 -7.49 5.85
CA SER A 50 -3.68 -6.57 6.95
C SER A 50 -2.95 -7.02 8.24
N SER A 51 -3.60 -6.87 9.39
CA SER A 51 -3.01 -7.22 10.70
C SER A 51 -2.62 -8.69 10.87
N GLU A 52 -3.17 -9.59 10.08
CA GLU A 52 -2.77 -11.01 10.07
C GLU A 52 -1.31 -11.19 9.67
N LEU A 53 -0.73 -10.25 8.89
CA LEU A 53 0.68 -10.28 8.50
C LEU A 53 1.63 -9.70 9.57
N CYS A 54 1.10 -9.10 10.62
CA CYS A 54 1.92 -8.52 11.71
C CYS A 54 2.23 -9.52 12.84
N THR A 55 1.59 -10.70 12.86
CA THR A 55 1.64 -11.64 13.98
C THR A 55 2.70 -12.73 13.73
N THR A 56 3.97 -12.35 13.72
CA THR A 56 5.09 -13.19 13.28
C THR A 56 5.48 -14.32 14.25
N TYR A 57 4.97 -14.33 15.47
CA TYR A 57 5.31 -15.39 16.46
C TYR A 57 4.55 -16.72 16.26
N ILE A 58 3.57 -16.77 15.37
CA ILE A 58 2.80 -17.98 15.07
C ILE A 58 3.59 -18.87 14.09
N PRO A 59 3.82 -20.17 14.38
CA PRO A 59 4.59 -21.05 13.50
C PRO A 59 4.02 -21.20 12.09
N THR A 60 2.70 -21.04 11.93
CA THR A 60 2.00 -21.10 10.64
C THR A 60 1.95 -19.76 9.92
N HIS A 61 2.48 -18.70 10.52
CA HIS A 61 2.60 -17.40 9.87
C HIS A 61 3.47 -17.52 8.60
N PRO A 62 3.13 -16.89 7.47
CA PRO A 62 3.86 -17.06 6.21
C PRO A 62 5.37 -16.86 6.35
N ALA A 63 5.81 -15.84 7.11
CA ALA A 63 7.23 -15.62 7.37
C ALA A 63 7.95 -16.84 7.95
N ASN A 64 7.30 -17.55 8.89
CA ASN A 64 7.87 -18.73 9.55
C ASN A 64 7.70 -19.97 8.69
N PHE A 65 6.53 -20.13 8.07
CA PHE A 65 6.21 -21.31 7.27
C PHE A 65 7.11 -21.43 6.03
N PHE A 66 7.37 -20.31 5.35
CA PHE A 66 8.22 -20.26 4.16
C PHE A 66 9.69 -19.95 4.47
N ALA A 67 10.06 -19.75 5.74
CA ALA A 67 11.44 -19.49 6.13
C ALA A 67 12.42 -20.51 5.56
N GLY A 68 13.57 -20.02 5.10
CA GLY A 68 14.64 -20.87 4.56
C GLY A 68 14.35 -21.45 3.19
N LYS A 69 13.45 -20.83 2.42
CA LYS A 69 13.15 -21.23 1.02
C LYS A 69 12.72 -22.69 0.86
N ARG A 70 12.07 -23.27 1.85
CA ARG A 70 11.63 -24.67 1.82
C ARG A 70 10.70 -24.98 0.65
N ALA A 71 9.95 -23.96 0.18
CA ALA A 71 9.05 -24.06 -0.97
C ALA A 71 9.72 -23.72 -2.31
N GLY A 72 11.01 -23.38 -2.31
CA GLY A 72 11.74 -22.95 -3.51
C GLY A 72 11.63 -21.45 -3.79
N PHE A 73 10.91 -20.69 -2.95
CA PHE A 73 10.76 -19.24 -3.03
C PHE A 73 10.77 -18.62 -1.63
N GLN A 74 10.96 -17.32 -1.58
CA GLN A 74 10.81 -16.47 -0.39
C GLN A 74 9.45 -15.79 -0.41
N VAL A 75 9.06 -15.24 0.75
CA VAL A 75 7.90 -14.37 0.84
C VAL A 75 8.29 -13.03 1.44
N ASP A 76 7.79 -11.96 0.87
CA ASP A 76 7.78 -10.64 1.49
C ASP A 76 6.34 -10.25 1.82
N LEU A 77 6.13 -9.75 3.04
CA LEU A 77 4.81 -9.50 3.58
C LEU A 77 4.58 -7.99 3.64
N ILE A 78 3.54 -7.54 2.97
CA ILE A 78 3.15 -6.14 2.88
C ILE A 78 1.79 -5.99 3.55
N GLY A 79 1.74 -5.38 4.72
CA GLY A 79 0.48 -5.20 5.41
C GLY A 79 0.66 -4.72 6.85
N ARG A 80 -0.36 -4.06 7.34
CA ARG A 80 -0.45 -3.56 8.70
C ARG A 80 -1.91 -3.49 9.15
N GLY A 81 -2.13 -3.17 10.41
CA GLY A 81 -3.48 -3.08 10.95
C GLY A 81 -4.39 -2.20 10.11
N SER A 82 -5.56 -2.72 9.78
CA SER A 82 -6.61 -2.02 9.03
C SER A 82 -6.27 -1.66 7.57
N CYS A 83 -5.23 -2.23 6.96
CA CYS A 83 -5.10 -2.22 5.51
C CYS A 83 -6.30 -2.94 4.89
N GLN A 84 -7.02 -2.24 4.04
CA GLN A 84 -8.20 -2.76 3.34
C GLN A 84 -8.04 -2.56 1.84
N SER A 85 -9.01 -3.06 1.08
CA SER A 85 -8.97 -3.09 -0.39
C SER A 85 -8.64 -1.74 -1.05
N LEU A 86 -9.12 -0.62 -0.50
CA LEU A 86 -8.77 0.71 -1.03
C LEU A 86 -7.27 1.04 -0.86
N ILE A 87 -6.71 0.73 0.30
CA ILE A 87 -5.26 0.92 0.54
C ILE A 87 -4.46 -0.02 -0.36
N HIS A 88 -4.84 -1.30 -0.44
CA HIS A 88 -4.17 -2.24 -1.34
C HIS A 88 -4.24 -1.79 -2.81
N ALA A 89 -5.35 -1.19 -3.25
CA ALA A 89 -5.46 -0.66 -4.60
C ALA A 89 -4.46 0.49 -4.84
N ILE A 90 -4.27 1.37 -3.85
CA ILE A 90 -3.29 2.47 -3.91
C ILE A 90 -1.86 1.90 -3.94
N GLU A 91 -1.53 0.98 -3.03
CA GLU A 91 -0.20 0.35 -2.94
C GLU A 91 0.17 -0.43 -4.21
N LEU A 92 -0.77 -1.22 -4.73
CA LEU A 92 -0.57 -2.01 -5.95
C LEU A 92 -0.40 -1.12 -7.19
N ALA A 93 -1.15 -0.02 -7.27
CA ALA A 93 -1.02 0.93 -8.37
C ALA A 93 0.31 1.70 -8.30
N ALA A 94 0.71 2.15 -7.12
CA ALA A 94 1.98 2.85 -6.92
C ALA A 94 3.19 1.98 -7.32
N SER A 95 3.14 0.67 -7.04
CA SER A 95 4.18 -0.30 -7.41
C SER A 95 3.93 -0.99 -8.77
N GLY A 96 2.93 -0.56 -9.54
CA GLY A 96 2.37 -1.29 -10.68
C GLY A 96 3.40 -1.72 -11.73
N ASP A 97 4.30 -0.82 -12.10
CA ASP A 97 5.34 -1.11 -13.10
C ASP A 97 6.29 -2.24 -12.66
N SER A 98 6.63 -2.28 -11.37
CA SER A 98 7.51 -3.30 -10.78
C SER A 98 6.80 -4.64 -10.58
N LEU A 99 5.46 -4.62 -10.45
CA LEU A 99 4.63 -5.83 -10.27
C LEU A 99 4.17 -6.44 -11.59
N ARG A 100 4.46 -5.80 -12.71
CA ARG A 100 3.99 -6.26 -14.03
C ARG A 100 4.56 -7.62 -14.41
N GLY A 101 3.67 -8.59 -14.56
CA GLY A 101 4.04 -9.98 -14.86
C GLY A 101 4.39 -10.82 -13.64
N GLU A 102 4.50 -10.19 -12.46
CA GLU A 102 4.77 -10.88 -11.21
C GLU A 102 3.52 -11.52 -10.62
N LYS A 103 3.74 -12.50 -9.74
CA LYS A 103 2.66 -13.14 -8.98
C LYS A 103 2.60 -12.52 -7.60
N VAL A 104 1.42 -12.02 -7.25
CA VAL A 104 1.15 -11.49 -5.92
C VAL A 104 0.00 -12.25 -5.26
N VAL A 105 0.00 -12.32 -3.94
CA VAL A 105 -1.13 -12.79 -3.15
C VAL A 105 -1.77 -11.60 -2.48
N LEU A 106 -3.08 -11.43 -2.63
CA LEU A 106 -3.86 -10.43 -1.93
C LEU A 106 -4.80 -11.11 -0.94
N ILE A 107 -4.56 -10.90 0.34
CA ILE A 107 -5.42 -11.41 1.42
C ILE A 107 -6.50 -10.36 1.70
N THR A 108 -7.74 -10.72 1.47
CA THR A 108 -8.91 -9.88 1.77
C THR A 108 -9.75 -10.54 2.86
N SER A 109 -9.97 -9.81 3.95
CA SER A 109 -10.82 -10.29 5.04
C SER A 109 -12.30 -9.98 4.80
N PRO A 110 -13.25 -10.89 5.09
CA PRO A 110 -14.67 -10.58 5.06
C PRO A 110 -15.05 -9.37 5.92
N GLN A 111 -14.30 -9.10 6.98
CA GLN A 111 -14.50 -7.93 7.85
C GLN A 111 -14.30 -6.58 7.12
N SER A 112 -13.63 -6.59 5.98
CA SER A 112 -13.43 -5.40 5.15
C SER A 112 -14.65 -5.05 4.28
N PHE A 113 -15.65 -5.91 4.23
CA PHE A 113 -16.85 -5.75 3.40
C PHE A 113 -18.08 -5.44 4.27
N VAL A 114 -17.95 -4.47 5.17
CA VAL A 114 -19.06 -3.96 5.98
C VAL A 114 -19.64 -2.69 5.35
N PRO A 115 -20.97 -2.42 5.53
CA PRO A 115 -21.61 -1.25 4.92
C PRO A 115 -20.96 0.08 5.30
N GLU A 116 -20.46 0.18 6.52
CA GLU A 116 -19.82 1.38 7.08
C GLU A 116 -18.46 1.65 6.44
N GLY A 117 -17.84 0.63 5.86
CA GLY A 117 -16.49 0.72 5.29
C GLY A 117 -15.39 0.88 6.36
N ILE A 118 -14.24 1.40 5.94
CA ILE A 118 -13.14 1.70 6.85
C ILE A 118 -13.41 2.98 7.62
N ALA A 119 -13.05 3.01 8.91
CA ALA A 119 -13.06 4.22 9.71
C ALA A 119 -12.02 5.23 9.17
N PRO A 120 -12.34 6.55 9.12
CA PRO A 120 -11.47 7.55 8.49
C PRO A 120 -10.07 7.66 9.13
N ASP A 121 -9.95 7.50 10.44
CA ASP A 121 -8.68 7.49 11.16
C ASP A 121 -7.81 6.28 10.79
N LEU A 122 -8.42 5.11 10.64
CA LEU A 122 -7.74 3.89 10.20
C LEU A 122 -7.32 3.98 8.73
N PHE A 123 -8.12 4.64 7.89
CA PHE A 123 -7.72 4.96 6.53
C PHE A 123 -6.49 5.87 6.53
N MET A 124 -6.53 6.99 7.24
CA MET A 124 -5.43 7.94 7.29
C MET A 124 -4.14 7.36 7.88
N ALA A 125 -4.24 6.46 8.83
CA ALA A 125 -3.08 5.72 9.34
C ALA A 125 -2.34 4.92 8.26
N ASN A 126 -3.04 4.49 7.22
CA ASN A 126 -2.51 3.71 6.11
C ASN A 126 -2.28 4.51 4.83
N PHE A 127 -2.98 5.62 4.65
CA PHE A 127 -2.94 6.43 3.43
C PHE A 127 -1.57 7.09 3.22
N SER A 128 -1.08 7.04 2.00
CA SER A 128 0.09 7.77 1.52
C SER A 128 -0.32 8.69 0.36
N ALA A 129 -0.06 9.99 0.52
CA ALA A 129 -0.32 10.97 -0.52
C ALA A 129 0.56 10.72 -1.76
N GLN A 130 1.80 10.30 -1.57
CA GLN A 130 2.71 9.99 -2.68
C GLN A 130 2.19 8.80 -3.49
N GLN A 131 1.85 7.68 -2.84
CA GLN A 131 1.29 6.51 -3.53
C GLN A 131 -0.01 6.83 -4.25
N TYR A 132 -0.82 7.74 -3.71
CA TYR A 132 -2.01 8.21 -4.42
C TYR A 132 -1.66 9.03 -5.68
N LEU A 133 -0.62 9.85 -5.65
CA LEU A 133 -0.13 10.55 -6.83
C LEU A 133 0.40 9.58 -7.88
N ASP A 134 1.10 8.53 -7.48
CA ASP A 134 1.62 7.51 -8.37
C ASP A 134 0.49 6.71 -9.02
N LEU A 135 -0.57 6.37 -8.26
CA LEU A 135 -1.81 5.81 -8.80
C LEU A 135 -2.44 6.71 -9.87
N LEU A 136 -2.52 8.01 -9.64
CA LEU A 136 -3.09 8.94 -10.63
C LEU A 136 -2.24 9.04 -11.90
N ASN A 137 -0.94 8.92 -11.76
CA ASN A 137 0.01 8.96 -12.88
C ASN A 137 0.16 7.63 -13.62
N ASP A 138 -0.37 6.51 -13.10
CA ASP A 138 -0.30 5.22 -13.76
C ASP A 138 -1.10 5.25 -15.08
N PRO A 139 -0.45 5.11 -16.26
CA PRO A 139 -1.13 5.17 -17.55
C PRO A 139 -1.98 3.92 -17.85
N GLU A 140 -1.80 2.83 -17.11
CA GLU A 140 -2.52 1.58 -17.32
C GLU A 140 -3.88 1.57 -16.61
N LEU A 141 -4.07 2.43 -15.61
CA LEU A 141 -5.35 2.59 -14.93
C LEU A 141 -6.30 3.45 -15.77
N SER A 142 -7.50 2.94 -15.96
CA SER A 142 -8.55 3.71 -16.65
C SER A 142 -8.99 4.91 -15.80
N ASP A 143 -9.43 5.98 -16.49
CA ASP A 143 -9.97 7.17 -15.83
C ASP A 143 -11.15 6.83 -14.92
N GLU A 144 -11.99 5.86 -15.28
CA GLU A 144 -13.11 5.40 -14.46
C GLU A 144 -12.63 4.84 -13.10
N VAL A 145 -11.56 4.04 -13.11
CA VAL A 145 -10.97 3.51 -11.87
C VAL A 145 -10.38 4.63 -11.03
N LYS A 146 -9.62 5.54 -11.64
CA LYS A 146 -9.04 6.71 -10.95
C LYS A 146 -10.13 7.58 -10.33
N GLN A 147 -11.20 7.87 -11.05
CA GLN A 147 -12.33 8.65 -10.55
C GLN A 147 -13.04 7.96 -9.38
N TYR A 148 -13.30 6.66 -9.49
CA TYR A 148 -13.92 5.90 -8.41
C TYR A 148 -13.08 5.92 -7.13
N LEU A 149 -11.77 5.61 -7.25
CA LEU A 149 -10.86 5.60 -6.10
C LEU A 149 -10.72 7.01 -5.49
N SER A 150 -10.57 8.03 -6.33
CA SER A 150 -10.48 9.43 -5.88
C SER A 150 -11.74 9.89 -5.14
N GLY A 151 -12.91 9.45 -5.60
CA GLY A 151 -14.18 9.71 -4.91
C GLY A 151 -14.21 9.13 -3.50
N ARG A 152 -13.78 7.88 -3.35
CA ARG A 152 -13.70 7.23 -2.04
C ARG A 152 -12.65 7.88 -1.13
N ILE A 153 -11.51 8.26 -1.68
CA ILE A 153 -10.46 8.98 -0.94
C ILE A 153 -11.00 10.35 -0.47
N ALA A 154 -11.62 11.12 -1.35
CA ALA A 154 -12.19 12.42 -1.00
C ALA A 154 -13.21 12.34 0.15
N GLU A 155 -14.12 11.36 0.11
CA GLU A 155 -15.10 11.13 1.18
C GLU A 155 -14.40 10.84 2.53
N LEU A 156 -13.37 9.98 2.52
CA LEU A 156 -12.64 9.61 3.74
C LEU A 156 -11.80 10.78 4.29
N LEU A 157 -11.18 11.59 3.43
CA LEU A 157 -10.44 12.78 3.83
C LEU A 157 -11.36 13.82 4.48
N VAL A 158 -12.56 14.03 3.92
CA VAL A 158 -13.56 14.92 4.52
C VAL A 158 -14.01 14.39 5.88
N ALA A 159 -14.38 13.13 5.96
CA ALA A 159 -14.82 12.51 7.22
C ALA A 159 -13.72 12.51 8.30
N TYR A 160 -12.47 12.30 7.92
CA TYR A 160 -11.34 12.37 8.84
C TYR A 160 -11.18 13.74 9.48
N ARG A 161 -11.31 14.82 8.71
CA ARG A 161 -11.19 16.20 9.21
C ARG A 161 -12.26 16.58 10.24
N GLU A 162 -13.38 15.89 10.25
CA GLU A 162 -14.45 16.09 11.24
C GLU A 162 -14.15 15.44 12.59
N LEU A 163 -13.09 14.61 12.67
CA LEU A 163 -12.70 13.96 13.92
C LEU A 163 -12.05 14.98 14.88
N PRO A 164 -12.29 14.88 16.19
CA PRO A 164 -11.77 15.83 17.19
C PRO A 164 -10.26 15.97 17.21
N ASP A 165 -9.55 14.87 16.98
CA ASP A 165 -8.09 14.76 17.05
C ASP A 165 -7.45 14.59 15.65
N ALA A 166 -8.14 15.01 14.60
CA ALA A 166 -7.62 14.91 13.23
C ALA A 166 -6.34 15.74 13.08
N ALA A 167 -5.28 15.12 12.58
CA ALA A 167 -4.10 15.84 12.13
C ALA A 167 -4.42 16.68 10.88
N GLU A 168 -3.61 17.69 10.62
CA GLU A 168 -3.75 18.49 9.41
C GLU A 168 -3.51 17.64 8.17
N VAL A 169 -4.46 17.68 7.24
CA VAL A 169 -4.33 17.03 5.92
C VAL A 169 -3.96 18.11 4.91
N ASP A 170 -2.96 17.84 4.08
CA ASP A 170 -2.55 18.77 3.04
C ASP A 170 -3.77 19.17 2.17
N PRO A 171 -4.14 20.44 2.13
CA PRO A 171 -5.27 20.91 1.33
C PRO A 171 -5.14 20.56 -0.16
N ALA A 172 -3.92 20.49 -0.70
CA ALA A 172 -3.68 20.15 -2.09
C ALA A 172 -4.16 18.73 -2.42
N ILE A 173 -3.94 17.76 -1.53
CA ILE A 173 -4.42 16.38 -1.71
C ILE A 173 -5.94 16.30 -1.70
N GLN A 174 -6.60 17.10 -0.88
CA GLN A 174 -8.08 17.15 -0.85
C GLN A 174 -8.65 17.73 -2.13
N VAL A 175 -8.06 18.83 -2.60
CA VAL A 175 -8.46 19.48 -3.86
C VAL A 175 -8.23 18.51 -5.02
N LEU A 176 -7.09 17.81 -5.04
CA LEU A 176 -6.76 16.83 -6.08
C LEU A 176 -7.77 15.69 -6.11
N ALA A 177 -8.08 15.08 -4.96
CA ALA A 177 -9.04 13.98 -4.88
C ALA A 177 -10.45 14.42 -5.34
N ALA A 178 -10.89 15.61 -4.94
CA ALA A 178 -12.16 16.18 -5.37
C ALA A 178 -12.19 16.50 -6.87
N HIS A 179 -11.07 17.00 -7.43
CA HIS A 179 -10.93 17.25 -8.85
C HIS A 179 -11.00 15.98 -9.69
N GLU A 180 -10.22 14.97 -9.31
CA GLU A 180 -10.17 13.70 -10.03
C GLU A 180 -11.50 12.93 -9.98
N GLN A 181 -12.26 13.09 -8.90
CA GLN A 181 -13.63 12.56 -8.82
C GLN A 181 -14.57 13.15 -9.87
N SER A 182 -14.38 14.43 -10.22
CA SER A 182 -15.28 15.14 -11.12
C SER A 182 -14.53 16.17 -11.98
N PRO A 183 -13.73 15.72 -12.96
CA PRO A 183 -12.88 16.61 -13.77
C PRO A 183 -13.66 17.71 -14.51
N SER A 184 -14.95 17.49 -14.77
CA SER A 184 -15.80 18.45 -15.48
C SER A 184 -16.20 19.69 -14.66
N LEU A 185 -15.91 19.73 -13.37
CA LEU A 185 -16.30 20.87 -12.51
C LEU A 185 -15.32 22.06 -12.57
N LEU A 186 -14.14 21.87 -13.17
CA LEU A 186 -13.09 22.89 -13.26
C LEU A 186 -12.68 23.25 -14.71
N SER A 187 -13.38 22.73 -15.71
CA SER A 187 -13.16 23.03 -17.14
C SER A 187 -13.99 24.22 -17.61
#